data_b2a392d44b065d609358ca6e26387502
#
_entry.id   b2a392d44b065d609358ca6e26387502
#
_cell.length_a   1.000
_cell.length_b   1.000
_cell.length_c   1.000
_cell.angle_alpha   90.00
_cell.angle_beta   90.00
_cell.angle_gamma   90.00
#
_symmetry.space_group_name_H-M   'P 1'
#
loop_
_entity.id
_entity.type
_entity.pdbx_description
1 polymer ?
#
loop_
_entity_poly.entity_id
_entity_poly.type
_entity_poly.pdbx_seq_one_letter_code
_entity_poly.pdbx_strand_id
1 'polypeptide(L)'
;MSGDKTNDDGDGSTALSGVRHWLSQTARMLSGAAVPSTNYDPQRHGRLVSYASPDHYEELDRYWLNAPFAFASINHDPEADEQFYQIVEPSLDEFERDLLDRLYEDIRGPLIYRTGVSDDPESALREALRDRIEEYGVVVEPETFYRLFYYLYRSFLGYGRIDPLMHDPNIEDISCDGAGLPIFAYHDQYTDIETSVVYDEGELDDFVIQLAQRSGRHVSVSEPVVSTTLPDGSRIELALGEEVTPRGSAFTIRKYAEEPFTPVDLLDFGTVDLDMLAFLWLAIESNRSLIFAGGTPAGQT
;
A
#
# COMPACT_ATOMS: atom_id res chain seq x y z
N MET A 1 -23.13 43.45 30.94
CA MET A 1 -23.28 43.43 29.48
C MET A 1 -22.79 42.07 29.02
N SER A 2 -23.76 41.30 28.62
CA SER A 2 -23.67 39.87 28.23
C SER A 2 -23.02 39.73 26.86
N GLY A 3 -22.03 38.90 26.72
CA GLY A 3 -21.40 38.52 25.45
C GLY A 3 -21.66 37.06 25.20
N ASP A 4 -22.55 36.82 24.27
CA ASP A 4 -23.04 35.56 23.78
C ASP A 4 -21.92 34.80 23.03
N LYS A 5 -21.63 33.58 23.46
CA LYS A 5 -20.79 32.63 22.74
C LYS A 5 -21.73 31.64 22.02
N THR A 6 -21.93 31.88 20.76
CA THR A 6 -22.54 30.87 19.89
C THR A 6 -21.54 29.75 19.62
N ASN A 7 -21.80 28.57 20.19
CA ASN A 7 -21.21 27.31 19.80
C ASN A 7 -21.76 26.94 18.41
N ASP A 8 -20.85 26.70 17.48
CA ASP A 8 -21.14 26.10 16.18
C ASP A 8 -20.78 24.59 16.25
N ASP A 9 -21.69 23.82 16.83
CA ASP A 9 -21.61 22.35 16.92
C ASP A 9 -22.64 21.72 15.96
N GLY A 10 -22.61 22.08 14.67
CA GLY A 10 -23.74 21.83 13.77
C GLY A 10 -23.57 20.86 12.60
N ASP A 11 -22.43 20.24 12.33
CA ASP A 11 -22.29 19.47 11.06
C ASP A 11 -22.09 17.95 11.20
N GLY A 12 -21.52 17.44 12.28
CA GLY A 12 -21.34 16.00 12.48
C GLY A 12 -22.63 15.19 12.75
N SER A 13 -23.70 15.87 13.22
CA SER A 13 -24.96 15.20 13.60
C SER A 13 -25.84 14.83 12.42
N THR A 14 -25.75 15.57 11.31
CA THR A 14 -26.66 15.41 10.16
C THR A 14 -26.23 14.24 9.27
N ALA A 15 -24.92 14.05 9.09
CA ALA A 15 -24.39 12.90 8.34
C ALA A 15 -24.66 11.58 9.07
N LEU A 16 -24.47 11.56 10.39
CA LEU A 16 -24.76 10.39 11.23
C LEU A 16 -26.25 10.01 11.28
N SER A 17 -27.15 10.99 11.14
CA SER A 17 -28.60 10.72 11.12
C SER A 17 -29.04 10.10 9.78
N GLY A 18 -28.44 10.50 8.67
CA GLY A 18 -28.70 9.95 7.34
C GLY A 18 -28.30 8.47 7.23
N VAL A 19 -27.09 8.15 7.70
CA VAL A 19 -26.56 6.77 7.72
C VAL A 19 -27.39 5.88 8.64
N ARG A 20 -27.77 6.36 9.82
CA ARG A 20 -28.65 5.62 10.76
C ARG A 20 -30.05 5.37 10.19
N HIS A 21 -30.62 6.35 9.51
CA HIS A 21 -31.95 6.21 8.89
C HIS A 21 -31.90 5.20 7.75
N TRP A 22 -30.86 5.24 6.91
CA TRP A 22 -30.66 4.30 5.82
C TRP A 22 -30.41 2.89 6.32
N LEU A 23 -29.52 2.71 7.32
CA LEU A 23 -29.24 1.42 7.96
C LEU A 23 -30.50 0.81 8.58
N SER A 24 -31.40 1.63 9.16
CA SER A 24 -32.67 1.13 9.75
C SER A 24 -33.69 0.68 8.72
N GLN A 25 -33.68 1.22 7.52
CA GLN A 25 -34.58 0.81 6.42
C GLN A 25 -34.07 -0.47 5.73
N THR A 26 -32.76 -0.60 5.52
CA THR A 26 -32.15 -1.77 4.85
C THR A 26 -32.16 -3.00 5.77
N ALA A 27 -31.95 -2.83 7.07
CA ALA A 27 -31.98 -3.92 8.06
C ALA A 27 -33.34 -4.63 8.17
N ARG A 28 -34.43 -3.94 7.80
CA ARG A 28 -35.77 -4.54 7.78
C ARG A 28 -36.04 -5.45 6.58
N MET A 29 -35.26 -5.35 5.51
CA MET A 29 -35.47 -6.13 4.28
C MET A 29 -34.69 -7.44 4.23
N LEU A 30 -33.68 -7.64 5.07
CA LEU A 30 -32.72 -8.74 4.95
C LEU A 30 -32.42 -9.44 6.29
N SER A 31 -33.43 -10.02 6.90
CA SER A 31 -33.20 -10.91 8.03
C SER A 31 -32.68 -12.26 7.53
N GLY A 32 -31.39 -12.54 7.67
CA GLY A 32 -30.87 -13.90 7.60
C GLY A 32 -29.67 -14.21 6.72
N ALA A 33 -29.03 -13.25 6.07
CA ALA A 33 -27.80 -13.55 5.35
C ALA A 33 -26.58 -13.51 6.30
N ALA A 34 -25.94 -14.64 6.50
CA ALA A 34 -24.70 -14.72 7.30
C ALA A 34 -23.55 -14.06 6.55
N VAL A 35 -22.67 -13.38 7.28
CA VAL A 35 -21.40 -12.87 6.75
C VAL A 35 -20.55 -14.05 6.24
N PRO A 36 -19.91 -13.95 5.05
CA PRO A 36 -19.14 -15.03 4.48
C PRO A 36 -18.03 -15.50 5.41
N SER A 37 -17.96 -16.80 5.62
CA SER A 37 -16.95 -17.43 6.50
C SER A 37 -15.82 -18.12 5.71
N THR A 38 -15.89 -18.09 4.38
CA THR A 38 -14.97 -18.81 3.49
C THR A 38 -13.96 -17.89 2.83
N ASN A 39 -12.84 -18.42 2.40
CA ASN A 39 -11.88 -17.71 1.57
C ASN A 39 -12.53 -17.28 0.25
N TYR A 40 -12.05 -16.17 -0.30
CA TYR A 40 -12.51 -15.66 -1.59
C TYR A 40 -12.24 -16.68 -2.71
N ASP A 41 -13.29 -16.92 -3.50
CA ASP A 41 -13.23 -17.81 -4.68
C ASP A 41 -13.78 -17.02 -5.90
N PRO A 42 -12.92 -16.63 -6.86
CA PRO A 42 -13.33 -15.83 -8.02
C PRO A 42 -14.41 -16.48 -8.88
N GLN A 43 -14.50 -17.82 -8.87
CA GLN A 43 -15.53 -18.55 -9.62
C GLN A 43 -16.91 -18.47 -8.96
N ARG A 44 -16.94 -18.31 -7.64
CA ARG A 44 -18.17 -18.23 -6.84
C ARG A 44 -18.61 -16.79 -6.57
N HIS A 45 -17.64 -15.90 -6.35
CA HIS A 45 -17.87 -14.56 -5.83
C HIS A 45 -17.66 -13.46 -6.90
N GLY A 46 -17.38 -13.85 -8.16
CA GLY A 46 -17.15 -12.89 -9.24
C GLY A 46 -15.73 -12.33 -9.30
N ARG A 47 -15.53 -11.22 -9.99
CA ARG A 47 -14.26 -10.51 -10.07
C ARG A 47 -14.30 -9.29 -9.17
N LEU A 48 -13.33 -9.19 -8.26
CA LEU A 48 -13.23 -8.01 -7.37
C LEU A 48 -12.71 -6.77 -8.09
N VAL A 49 -11.89 -6.96 -9.11
CA VAL A 49 -11.20 -5.89 -9.83
C VAL A 49 -11.55 -5.94 -11.30
N SER A 50 -11.88 -4.79 -11.86
CA SER A 50 -12.15 -4.61 -13.29
C SER A 50 -11.51 -3.31 -13.74
N TYR A 51 -10.74 -3.36 -14.82
CA TYR A 51 -10.08 -2.20 -15.39
C TYR A 51 -10.02 -2.32 -16.91
N ALA A 52 -10.31 -1.22 -17.57
CA ALA A 52 -10.02 -1.02 -18.98
C ALA A 52 -9.10 0.20 -19.07
N SER A 53 -7.97 0.04 -19.73
CA SER A 53 -7.09 1.19 -20.02
C SER A 53 -7.87 2.23 -20.82
N PRO A 54 -7.73 3.53 -20.53
CA PRO A 54 -8.36 4.57 -21.35
C PRO A 54 -7.89 4.50 -22.80
N ASP A 55 -8.78 4.82 -23.75
CA ASP A 55 -8.55 4.64 -25.20
C ASP A 55 -7.32 5.37 -25.77
N HIS A 56 -6.82 6.40 -25.06
CA HIS A 56 -5.66 7.20 -25.50
C HIS A 56 -4.32 6.66 -24.97
N TYR A 57 -4.34 5.66 -24.08
CA TYR A 57 -3.14 5.02 -23.58
C TYR A 57 -2.93 3.65 -24.21
N GLU A 58 -1.68 3.31 -24.47
CA GLU A 58 -1.27 1.98 -24.87
C GLU A 58 -0.84 1.17 -23.66
N GLU A 59 -1.57 0.09 -23.34
CA GLU A 59 -1.20 -0.80 -22.26
C GLU A 59 -0.03 -1.68 -22.69
N LEU A 60 1.13 -1.50 -22.02
CA LEU A 60 2.36 -2.23 -22.32
C LEU A 60 2.41 -3.57 -21.61
N ASP A 61 1.98 -3.60 -20.34
CA ASP A 61 2.03 -4.82 -19.52
C ASP A 61 0.91 -4.83 -18.47
N ARG A 62 0.55 -6.03 -18.00
CA ARG A 62 -0.41 -6.24 -16.92
C ARG A 62 -0.11 -7.51 -16.15
N TYR A 63 0.10 -7.38 -14.83
CA TYR A 63 0.35 -8.54 -13.96
C TYR A 63 -0.20 -8.36 -12.55
N TRP A 64 -0.45 -9.48 -11.87
CA TRP A 64 -0.99 -9.47 -10.52
C TRP A 64 0.08 -9.10 -9.49
N LEU A 65 -0.28 -8.21 -8.58
CA LEU A 65 0.49 -7.83 -7.40
C LEU A 65 0.04 -8.65 -6.18
N ASN A 66 -1.27 -8.70 -5.99
CA ASN A 66 -1.92 -9.45 -4.92
C ASN A 66 -3.24 -10.02 -5.46
N ALA A 67 -3.19 -11.17 -6.13
CA ALA A 67 -4.38 -11.81 -6.66
C ALA A 67 -5.30 -12.29 -5.52
N PRO A 68 -6.61 -12.07 -5.60
CA PRO A 68 -7.39 -11.48 -6.70
C PRO A 68 -7.70 -9.99 -6.52
N PHE A 69 -6.95 -9.27 -5.68
CA PHE A 69 -7.32 -7.93 -5.21
C PHE A 69 -6.64 -6.80 -5.99
N ALA A 70 -5.37 -6.96 -6.35
CA ALA A 70 -4.64 -5.88 -6.99
C ALA A 70 -3.75 -6.36 -8.13
N PHE A 71 -3.69 -5.57 -9.21
CA PHE A 71 -2.76 -5.78 -10.30
C PHE A 71 -2.17 -4.46 -10.78
N ALA A 72 -0.99 -4.54 -11.38
CA ALA A 72 -0.36 -3.45 -12.09
C ALA A 72 -0.80 -3.43 -13.54
N SER A 73 -1.01 -2.23 -14.09
CA SER A 73 -1.14 -1.96 -15.52
C SER A 73 -0.12 -0.90 -15.89
N ILE A 74 0.85 -1.25 -16.70
CA ILE A 74 1.84 -0.31 -17.22
C ILE A 74 1.30 0.27 -18.52
N ASN A 75 1.17 1.58 -18.56
CA ASN A 75 0.57 2.29 -19.67
C ASN A 75 1.56 3.30 -20.24
N HIS A 76 1.51 3.50 -21.54
CA HIS A 76 2.28 4.50 -22.28
C HIS A 76 1.34 5.56 -22.83
N ASP A 77 1.68 6.82 -22.59
CA ASP A 77 1.05 7.96 -23.23
C ASP A 77 1.82 8.31 -24.52
N PRO A 78 1.25 8.03 -25.70
CA PRO A 78 1.95 8.29 -26.96
C PRO A 78 2.06 9.79 -27.30
N GLU A 79 1.28 10.67 -26.64
CA GLU A 79 1.36 12.12 -26.85
C GLU A 79 2.48 12.76 -26.01
N ALA A 80 2.65 12.31 -24.79
CA ALA A 80 3.71 12.78 -23.88
C ALA A 80 5.01 11.97 -24.04
N ASP A 81 4.95 10.79 -24.62
CA ASP A 81 6.04 9.78 -24.65
C ASP A 81 6.49 9.40 -23.23
N GLU A 82 5.53 9.28 -22.33
CA GLU A 82 5.75 8.95 -20.92
C GLU A 82 5.07 7.63 -20.55
N GLN A 83 5.67 6.91 -19.61
CA GLN A 83 5.12 5.67 -19.08
C GLN A 83 4.64 5.92 -17.66
N PHE A 84 3.54 5.27 -17.28
CA PHE A 84 3.04 5.36 -15.91
C PHE A 84 2.51 4.01 -15.40
N TYR A 85 2.65 3.83 -14.10
CA TYR A 85 2.28 2.64 -13.37
C TYR A 85 0.92 2.84 -12.69
N GLN A 86 -0.09 2.19 -13.22
CA GLN A 86 -1.44 2.21 -12.67
C GLN A 86 -1.65 1.03 -11.73
N ILE A 87 -1.85 1.29 -10.44
CA ILE A 87 -2.35 0.29 -9.51
C ILE A 87 -3.86 0.18 -9.68
N VAL A 88 -4.34 -1.02 -9.94
CA VAL A 88 -5.76 -1.30 -10.06
C VAL A 88 -6.20 -2.16 -8.90
N GLU A 89 -7.12 -1.61 -8.10
CA GLU A 89 -7.66 -2.19 -6.88
C GLU A 89 -9.20 -2.27 -6.97
N PRO A 90 -9.89 -2.97 -6.04
CA PRO A 90 -11.34 -3.04 -6.03
C PRO A 90 -11.97 -1.65 -5.92
N SER A 91 -12.87 -1.32 -6.83
CA SER A 91 -13.63 -0.07 -6.73
C SER A 91 -14.68 -0.19 -5.61
N LEU A 92 -14.79 0.86 -4.79
CA LEU A 92 -15.81 0.97 -3.76
C LEU A 92 -16.89 1.94 -4.23
N ASP A 93 -18.15 1.59 -3.99
CA ASP A 93 -19.26 2.54 -4.13
C ASP A 93 -19.29 3.51 -2.92
N GLU A 94 -20.21 4.46 -2.93
CA GLU A 94 -20.34 5.48 -1.87
C GLU A 94 -20.64 4.84 -0.51
N PHE A 95 -21.52 3.85 -0.49
CA PHE A 95 -21.85 3.12 0.73
C PHE A 95 -20.67 2.32 1.27
N GLU A 96 -19.97 1.61 0.40
CA GLU A 96 -18.79 0.82 0.79
C GLU A 96 -17.66 1.71 1.34
N ARG A 97 -17.48 2.93 0.81
CA ARG A 97 -16.51 3.92 1.32
C ARG A 97 -16.90 4.41 2.72
N ASP A 98 -18.14 4.85 2.91
CA ASP A 98 -18.63 5.30 4.22
C ASP A 98 -18.54 4.18 5.27
N LEU A 99 -18.84 2.96 4.86
CA LEU A 99 -18.75 1.79 5.74
C LEU A 99 -17.30 1.47 6.07
N LEU A 100 -16.38 1.56 5.10
CA LEU A 100 -14.95 1.33 5.31
C LEU A 100 -14.36 2.33 6.30
N ASP A 101 -14.64 3.63 6.14
CA ASP A 101 -14.15 4.68 7.03
C ASP A 101 -14.60 4.43 8.48
N ARG A 102 -15.86 4.06 8.65
CA ARG A 102 -16.40 3.74 9.96
C ARG A 102 -15.79 2.48 10.57
N LEU A 103 -15.62 1.44 9.76
CA LEU A 103 -14.98 0.19 10.18
C LEU A 103 -13.51 0.44 10.58
N TYR A 104 -12.81 1.30 9.84
CA TYR A 104 -11.44 1.67 10.15
C TYR A 104 -11.32 2.27 11.56
N GLU A 105 -12.16 3.25 11.90
CA GLU A 105 -12.17 3.88 13.22
C GLU A 105 -12.54 2.89 14.34
N ASP A 106 -13.55 2.07 14.12
CA ASP A 106 -14.08 1.18 15.17
C ASP A 106 -13.23 -0.09 15.36
N ILE A 107 -12.47 -0.53 14.36
CA ILE A 107 -11.58 -1.71 14.45
C ILE A 107 -10.20 -1.34 14.98
N ARG A 108 -9.72 -0.13 14.72
CA ARG A 108 -8.38 0.33 15.09
C ARG A 108 -8.03 0.07 16.55
N GLY A 109 -8.91 0.47 17.49
CA GLY A 109 -8.69 0.29 18.90
C GLY A 109 -8.63 -1.18 19.34
N PRO A 110 -9.66 -1.98 19.09
CA PRO A 110 -9.71 -3.40 19.45
C PRO A 110 -8.63 -4.25 18.79
N LEU A 111 -8.22 -3.92 17.56
CA LEU A 111 -7.22 -4.69 16.82
C LEU A 111 -5.83 -4.62 17.49
N ILE A 112 -5.45 -3.46 18.03
CA ILE A 112 -4.16 -3.28 18.73
C ILE A 112 -4.06 -4.27 19.92
N TYR A 113 -5.15 -4.55 20.61
CA TYR A 113 -5.17 -5.51 21.72
C TYR A 113 -5.20 -6.97 21.23
N ARG A 114 -5.87 -7.26 20.10
CA ARG A 114 -6.01 -8.63 19.58
C ARG A 114 -4.74 -9.08 18.84
N THR A 115 -4.12 -8.24 18.02
CA THR A 115 -2.89 -8.58 17.28
C THR A 115 -1.66 -8.75 18.17
N GLY A 116 -1.63 -8.11 19.34
CA GLY A 116 -0.58 -8.32 20.36
C GLY A 116 -0.62 -9.71 21.03
N VAL A 117 -1.68 -10.48 20.81
CA VAL A 117 -1.92 -11.79 21.46
C VAL A 117 -2.13 -12.91 20.43
N SER A 118 -2.41 -12.58 19.17
CA SER A 118 -2.72 -13.56 18.13
C SER A 118 -1.49 -13.91 17.29
N ASP A 119 -1.26 -15.20 17.10
CA ASP A 119 -0.26 -15.73 16.17
C ASP A 119 -0.68 -15.57 14.69
N ASP A 120 -1.94 -15.18 14.43
CA ASP A 120 -2.50 -14.93 13.09
C ASP A 120 -3.26 -13.60 13.05
N PRO A 121 -2.57 -12.49 12.73
CA PRO A 121 -3.17 -11.16 12.65
C PRO A 121 -4.25 -11.04 11.56
N GLU A 122 -4.12 -11.77 10.46
CA GLU A 122 -5.09 -11.75 9.36
C GLU A 122 -6.44 -12.33 9.81
N SER A 123 -6.43 -13.49 10.45
CA SER A 123 -7.64 -14.10 11.01
C SER A 123 -8.28 -13.21 12.07
N ALA A 124 -7.48 -12.57 12.92
CA ALA A 124 -7.98 -11.64 13.93
C ALA A 124 -8.68 -10.42 13.31
N LEU A 125 -8.11 -9.85 12.23
CA LEU A 125 -8.74 -8.76 11.49
C LEU A 125 -10.04 -9.21 10.81
N ARG A 126 -10.05 -10.40 10.21
CA ARG A 126 -11.23 -10.98 9.55
C ARG A 126 -12.38 -11.20 10.52
N GLU A 127 -12.10 -11.68 11.72
CA GLU A 127 -13.09 -11.85 12.79
C GLU A 127 -13.59 -10.48 13.27
N ALA A 128 -12.69 -9.52 13.51
CA ALA A 128 -13.07 -8.18 13.94
C ALA A 128 -13.98 -7.49 12.92
N LEU A 129 -13.69 -7.61 11.62
CA LEU A 129 -14.55 -7.09 10.56
C LEU A 129 -15.95 -7.75 10.58
N ARG A 130 -16.00 -9.07 10.72
CA ARG A 130 -17.28 -9.80 10.78
C ARG A 130 -18.11 -9.34 11.98
N ASP A 131 -17.51 -9.31 13.16
CA ASP A 131 -18.17 -8.90 14.41
C ASP A 131 -18.77 -7.48 14.27
N ARG A 132 -18.03 -6.54 13.64
CA ARG A 132 -18.50 -5.17 13.44
C ARG A 132 -19.64 -5.07 12.45
N ILE A 133 -19.56 -5.78 11.32
CA ILE A 133 -20.65 -5.81 10.33
C ILE A 133 -21.93 -6.37 10.97
N GLU A 134 -21.81 -7.45 11.77
CA GLU A 134 -22.94 -8.02 12.50
C GLU A 134 -23.50 -7.04 13.56
N GLU A 135 -22.64 -6.34 14.30
CA GLU A 135 -23.04 -5.34 15.29
C GLU A 135 -23.79 -4.15 14.66
N TYR A 136 -23.37 -3.73 13.45
CA TYR A 136 -24.06 -2.71 12.69
C TYR A 136 -25.43 -3.18 12.14
N GLY A 137 -25.67 -4.47 12.13
CA GLY A 137 -26.88 -5.07 11.54
C GLY A 137 -26.96 -4.88 10.03
N VAL A 138 -25.80 -4.75 9.38
CA VAL A 138 -25.70 -4.57 7.93
C VAL A 138 -25.46 -5.93 7.29
N VAL A 139 -26.19 -6.19 6.20
CA VAL A 139 -25.94 -7.34 5.34
C VAL A 139 -25.11 -6.88 4.15
N VAL A 140 -23.97 -7.50 3.96
CA VAL A 140 -23.08 -7.24 2.83
C VAL A 140 -22.95 -8.49 1.97
N GLU A 141 -22.86 -8.28 0.66
CA GLU A 141 -22.55 -9.35 -0.27
C GLU A 141 -21.11 -9.85 -0.08
N PRO A 142 -20.80 -11.10 -0.45
CA PRO A 142 -19.46 -11.64 -0.31
C PRO A 142 -18.37 -10.74 -0.94
N GLU A 143 -18.62 -10.18 -2.12
CA GLU A 143 -17.70 -9.29 -2.82
C GLU A 143 -17.41 -8.03 -2.01
N THR A 144 -18.44 -7.40 -1.45
CA THR A 144 -18.31 -6.23 -0.57
C THR A 144 -17.49 -6.55 0.67
N PHE A 145 -17.75 -7.69 1.32
CA PHE A 145 -16.95 -8.12 2.48
C PHE A 145 -15.47 -8.22 2.13
N TYR A 146 -15.11 -8.83 0.99
CA TYR A 146 -13.73 -9.00 0.60
C TYR A 146 -13.06 -7.71 0.13
N ARG A 147 -13.81 -6.77 -0.50
CA ARG A 147 -13.30 -5.43 -0.81
C ARG A 147 -12.96 -4.67 0.48
N LEU A 148 -13.88 -4.64 1.45
CA LEU A 148 -13.66 -3.99 2.75
C LEU A 148 -12.48 -4.64 3.49
N PHE A 149 -12.42 -5.98 3.49
CA PHE A 149 -11.32 -6.70 4.11
C PHE A 149 -9.97 -6.35 3.48
N TYR A 150 -9.88 -6.27 2.16
CA TYR A 150 -8.66 -5.89 1.45
C TYR A 150 -8.15 -4.51 1.88
N TYR A 151 -9.02 -3.50 1.92
CA TYR A 151 -8.64 -2.15 2.31
C TYR A 151 -8.24 -2.04 3.78
N LEU A 152 -8.92 -2.76 4.67
CA LEU A 152 -8.55 -2.82 6.08
C LEU A 152 -7.24 -3.58 6.29
N TYR A 153 -7.05 -4.70 5.57
CA TYR A 153 -5.81 -5.47 5.62
C TYR A 153 -4.61 -4.61 5.24
N ARG A 154 -4.63 -3.97 4.07
CA ARG A 154 -3.52 -3.14 3.63
C ARG A 154 -3.25 -1.94 4.56
N SER A 155 -4.29 -1.41 5.22
CA SER A 155 -4.15 -0.27 6.15
C SER A 155 -3.61 -0.68 7.51
N PHE A 156 -4.06 -1.80 8.08
CA PHE A 156 -3.66 -2.24 9.42
C PHE A 156 -2.44 -3.16 9.43
N LEU A 157 -2.35 -4.07 8.47
CA LEU A 157 -1.32 -5.11 8.42
C LEU A 157 -0.30 -4.87 7.29
N GLY A 158 -0.73 -4.31 6.17
CA GLY A 158 0.10 -3.93 5.03
C GLY A 158 0.65 -2.50 5.11
N TYR A 159 1.11 -1.96 3.99
CA TYR A 159 1.75 -0.65 3.86
C TYR A 159 0.80 0.44 3.30
N GLY A 160 -0.49 0.38 3.62
CA GLY A 160 -1.47 1.36 3.19
C GLY A 160 -1.56 1.47 1.66
N ARG A 161 -1.53 2.70 1.12
CA ARG A 161 -1.65 2.93 -0.33
C ARG A 161 -0.49 2.39 -1.15
N ILE A 162 0.71 2.25 -0.57
CA ILE A 162 1.86 1.67 -1.25
C ILE A 162 1.99 0.15 -1.09
N ASP A 163 1.05 -0.48 -0.38
CA ASP A 163 1.09 -1.93 -0.16
C ASP A 163 1.22 -2.74 -1.46
N PRO A 164 0.50 -2.41 -2.55
CA PRO A 164 0.69 -3.09 -3.82
C PRO A 164 2.11 -2.94 -4.40
N LEU A 165 2.74 -1.76 -4.27
CA LEU A 165 4.11 -1.52 -4.72
C LEU A 165 5.12 -2.32 -3.89
N MET A 166 4.86 -2.47 -2.59
CA MET A 166 5.70 -3.29 -1.71
C MET A 166 5.67 -4.78 -2.09
N HIS A 167 4.55 -5.25 -2.65
CA HIS A 167 4.38 -6.64 -3.10
C HIS A 167 4.84 -6.88 -4.55
N ASP A 168 5.17 -5.84 -5.32
CA ASP A 168 5.67 -6.00 -6.68
C ASP A 168 7.14 -6.41 -6.69
N PRO A 169 7.50 -7.62 -7.16
CA PRO A 169 8.90 -8.05 -7.21
C PRO A 169 9.75 -7.26 -8.22
N ASN A 170 9.12 -6.55 -9.18
CA ASN A 170 9.81 -5.78 -10.20
C ASN A 170 10.15 -4.35 -9.73
N ILE A 171 9.69 -3.94 -8.54
CA ILE A 171 10.00 -2.62 -7.97
C ILE A 171 11.13 -2.77 -6.94
N GLU A 172 12.20 -1.98 -7.12
CA GLU A 172 13.35 -1.93 -6.23
C GLU A 172 13.28 -0.76 -5.24
N ASP A 173 12.96 0.44 -5.73
CA ASP A 173 12.89 1.66 -4.91
C ASP A 173 11.50 2.33 -5.07
N ILE A 174 11.02 2.93 -3.98
CA ILE A 174 9.77 3.72 -3.95
C ILE A 174 10.10 5.08 -3.34
N SER A 175 9.76 6.17 -4.02
CA SER A 175 10.05 7.54 -3.58
C SER A 175 8.79 8.40 -3.58
N CYS A 176 8.57 9.12 -2.47
CA CYS A 176 7.55 10.14 -2.31
C CYS A 176 8.22 11.47 -1.97
N ASP A 177 8.19 12.42 -2.89
CA ASP A 177 8.89 13.71 -2.77
C ASP A 177 8.01 14.83 -2.19
N GLY A 178 6.83 14.50 -1.68
CA GLY A 178 5.91 15.44 -1.04
C GLY A 178 4.43 15.16 -1.35
N ALA A 179 3.58 15.86 -0.63
CA ALA A 179 2.13 15.78 -0.79
C ALA A 179 1.68 16.35 -2.15
N GLY A 180 0.60 15.79 -2.69
CA GLY A 180 0.03 16.19 -3.99
C GLY A 180 0.85 15.78 -5.20
N LEU A 181 1.98 15.08 -5.00
CA LEU A 181 2.81 14.53 -6.07
C LEU A 181 2.58 13.02 -6.18
N PRO A 182 2.66 12.46 -7.41
CA PRO A 182 2.70 11.04 -7.60
C PRO A 182 3.91 10.41 -6.92
N ILE A 183 3.75 9.20 -6.42
CA ILE A 183 4.89 8.39 -5.99
C ILE A 183 5.63 7.89 -7.22
N PHE A 184 6.95 7.94 -7.19
CA PHE A 184 7.82 7.33 -8.17
C PHE A 184 8.30 5.96 -7.69
N ALA A 185 8.39 5.02 -8.61
CA ALA A 185 8.94 3.70 -8.39
C ALA A 185 10.07 3.43 -9.37
N TYR A 186 11.15 2.81 -8.90
CA TYR A 186 12.16 2.26 -9.80
C TYR A 186 11.79 0.82 -10.13
N HIS A 187 11.44 0.61 -11.40
CA HIS A 187 11.01 -0.68 -11.93
C HIS A 187 12.14 -1.29 -12.78
N ASP A 188 12.37 -2.58 -12.66
CA ASP A 188 13.48 -3.30 -13.32
C ASP A 188 13.49 -3.14 -14.85
N GLN A 189 12.32 -3.07 -15.50
CA GLN A 189 12.18 -2.94 -16.95
C GLN A 189 11.90 -1.51 -17.42
N TYR A 190 11.15 -0.73 -16.61
CA TYR A 190 10.66 0.60 -17.00
C TYR A 190 11.42 1.74 -16.32
N THR A 191 12.42 1.42 -15.48
CA THR A 191 13.24 2.37 -14.71
C THR A 191 12.40 3.28 -13.81
N ASP A 192 12.68 4.58 -13.73
CA ASP A 192 11.91 5.52 -12.95
C ASP A 192 10.53 5.75 -13.58
N ILE A 193 9.49 5.25 -12.94
CA ILE A 193 8.12 5.33 -13.43
C ILE A 193 7.20 6.01 -12.43
N GLU A 194 6.36 6.92 -12.92
CA GLU A 194 5.34 7.58 -12.12
C GLU A 194 4.19 6.60 -11.81
N THR A 195 3.72 6.61 -10.58
CA THR A 195 2.62 5.72 -10.14
C THR A 195 1.31 6.48 -9.97
N SER A 196 0.19 5.74 -9.92
CA SER A 196 -1.13 6.32 -9.62
C SER A 196 -1.35 6.69 -8.15
N VAL A 197 -0.34 6.53 -7.28
CA VAL A 197 -0.48 6.80 -5.85
C VAL A 197 -0.10 8.24 -5.53
N VAL A 198 -1.04 8.97 -4.93
CA VAL A 198 -0.84 10.34 -4.46
C VAL A 198 -1.34 10.42 -3.03
N TYR A 199 -0.62 11.12 -2.16
CA TYR A 199 -1.04 11.44 -0.79
C TYR A 199 -1.40 12.90 -0.66
N ASP A 200 -2.44 13.21 0.11
CA ASP A 200 -2.68 14.56 0.62
C ASP A 200 -1.72 14.87 1.78
N GLU A 201 -1.57 16.15 2.12
CA GLU A 201 -0.59 16.62 3.12
C GLU A 201 -0.76 15.93 4.48
N GLY A 202 -1.96 15.93 5.05
CA GLY A 202 -2.24 15.29 6.33
C GLY A 202 -2.09 13.77 6.28
N GLU A 203 -2.51 13.13 5.19
CA GLU A 203 -2.36 11.70 4.99
C GLU A 203 -0.89 11.28 4.89
N LEU A 204 -0.05 12.09 4.24
CA LEU A 204 1.37 11.80 4.10
C LEU A 204 2.10 11.91 5.44
N ASP A 205 1.79 12.92 6.26
CA ASP A 205 2.35 13.07 7.60
C ASP A 205 2.02 11.87 8.48
N ASP A 206 0.74 11.49 8.51
CA ASP A 206 0.28 10.31 9.27
C ASP A 206 0.95 9.03 8.79
N PHE A 207 1.12 8.88 7.47
CA PHE A 207 1.76 7.71 6.89
C PHE A 207 3.26 7.63 7.24
N VAL A 208 4.00 8.75 7.18
CA VAL A 208 5.41 8.83 7.58
C VAL A 208 5.58 8.47 9.06
N ILE A 209 4.69 8.98 9.93
CA ILE A 209 4.68 8.63 11.36
C ILE A 209 4.41 7.12 11.53
N GLN A 210 3.46 6.57 10.79
CA GLN A 210 3.14 5.13 10.83
C GLN A 210 4.32 4.27 10.41
N LEU A 211 5.02 4.63 9.32
CA LEU A 211 6.22 3.91 8.86
C LEU A 211 7.34 3.94 9.92
N ALA A 212 7.57 5.09 10.55
CA ALA A 212 8.52 5.20 11.65
C ALA A 212 8.15 4.25 12.81
N GLN A 213 6.89 4.26 13.24
CA GLN A 213 6.41 3.38 14.31
C GLN A 213 6.55 1.90 13.97
N ARG A 214 6.28 1.49 12.73
CA ARG A 214 6.46 0.10 12.25
C ARG A 214 7.89 -0.36 12.31
N SER A 215 8.84 0.55 12.07
CA SER A 215 10.28 0.27 12.19
C SER A 215 10.80 0.34 13.63
N GLY A 216 9.92 0.56 14.63
CA GLY A 216 10.29 0.73 16.02
C GLY A 216 10.99 2.06 16.32
N ARG A 217 10.84 3.07 15.44
CA ARG A 217 11.41 4.41 15.59
C ARG A 217 10.31 5.43 15.78
N HIS A 218 10.72 6.62 16.20
CA HIS A 218 9.86 7.78 16.29
C HIS A 218 10.42 8.89 15.42
N VAL A 219 9.54 9.56 14.70
CA VAL A 219 9.82 10.80 13.99
C VAL A 219 9.02 11.93 14.63
N SER A 220 9.60 13.10 14.75
CA SER A 220 8.96 14.27 15.38
C SER A 220 9.54 15.57 14.82
N VAL A 221 8.92 16.69 15.11
CA VAL A 221 9.43 18.03 14.74
C VAL A 221 10.86 18.31 15.26
N SER A 222 11.23 17.69 16.40
CA SER A 222 12.60 17.82 16.96
C SER A 222 13.62 16.87 16.34
N GLU A 223 13.16 15.76 15.78
CA GLU A 223 13.97 14.78 15.06
C GLU A 223 13.19 14.37 13.78
N PRO A 224 13.19 15.26 12.77
CA PRO A 224 12.30 15.11 11.62
C PRO A 224 12.83 14.14 10.55
N VAL A 225 14.09 13.73 10.62
CA VAL A 225 14.69 12.79 9.65
C VAL A 225 15.08 11.49 10.36
N VAL A 226 14.62 10.37 9.82
CA VAL A 226 14.90 9.05 10.36
C VAL A 226 15.27 8.09 9.23
N SER A 227 16.45 7.46 9.36
CA SER A 227 16.84 6.33 8.52
C SER A 227 16.78 5.04 9.34
N THR A 228 16.07 4.03 8.84
CA THR A 228 15.84 2.78 9.56
C THR A 228 15.53 1.62 8.62
N THR A 229 15.16 0.47 9.17
CA THR A 229 14.80 -0.73 8.42
C THR A 229 13.39 -1.17 8.81
N LEU A 230 12.56 -1.49 7.84
CA LEU A 230 11.24 -2.07 8.03
C LEU A 230 11.34 -3.54 8.49
N PRO A 231 10.26 -4.13 9.03
CA PRO A 231 10.25 -5.53 9.47
C PRO A 231 10.57 -6.55 8.37
N ASP A 232 10.30 -6.22 7.11
CA ASP A 232 10.61 -7.03 5.92
C ASP A 232 12.09 -6.94 5.47
N GLY A 233 12.90 -6.11 6.14
CA GLY A 233 14.29 -5.88 5.79
C GLY A 233 14.53 -4.69 4.86
N SER A 234 13.50 -4.08 4.30
CA SER A 234 13.60 -2.91 3.43
C SER A 234 14.15 -1.71 4.20
N ARG A 235 15.04 -0.94 3.57
CA ARG A 235 15.59 0.29 4.15
C ARG A 235 14.67 1.47 3.85
N ILE A 236 14.43 2.30 4.86
CA ILE A 236 13.62 3.50 4.69
C ILE A 236 14.34 4.75 5.19
N GLU A 237 14.12 5.84 4.48
CA GLU A 237 14.46 7.20 4.88
C GLU A 237 13.17 8.01 4.94
N LEU A 238 12.94 8.63 6.09
CA LEU A 238 11.72 9.38 6.38
C LEU A 238 12.09 10.83 6.69
N ALA A 239 11.33 11.77 6.18
CA ALA A 239 11.37 13.18 6.54
C ALA A 239 9.96 13.65 6.90
N LEU A 240 9.78 14.30 8.05
CA LEU A 240 8.51 14.79 8.55
C LEU A 240 8.44 16.31 8.48
N GLY A 241 7.45 16.84 7.77
CA GLY A 241 7.08 18.24 7.75
C GLY A 241 7.94 19.15 6.87
N GLU A 242 7.46 20.37 6.67
CA GLU A 242 8.07 21.38 5.78
C GLU A 242 9.41 21.94 6.28
N GLU A 243 9.78 21.69 7.53
CA GLU A 243 11.05 22.19 8.09
C GLU A 243 12.28 21.52 7.47
N VAL A 244 12.10 20.33 6.89
CA VAL A 244 13.18 19.53 6.29
C VAL A 244 13.13 19.55 4.78
N THR A 245 11.95 19.42 4.22
CA THR A 245 11.74 19.42 2.77
C THR A 245 10.74 20.52 2.38
N PRO A 246 10.99 21.26 1.29
CA PRO A 246 10.10 22.36 0.88
C PRO A 246 8.68 21.94 0.50
N ARG A 247 8.41 20.64 0.41
CA ARG A 247 7.14 20.06 -0.03
C ARG A 247 6.45 19.22 1.04
N GLY A 248 6.82 19.45 2.32
CA GLY A 248 6.26 18.70 3.44
C GLY A 248 6.96 17.36 3.66
N SER A 249 6.24 16.40 4.23
CA SER A 249 6.80 15.08 4.49
C SER A 249 7.21 14.36 3.22
N ALA A 250 8.23 13.50 3.34
CA ALA A 250 8.76 12.70 2.23
C ALA A 250 9.27 11.36 2.76
N PHE A 251 9.33 10.35 1.87
CA PHE A 251 9.96 9.09 2.22
C PHE A 251 10.58 8.42 1.00
N THR A 252 11.62 7.63 1.26
CA THR A 252 12.19 6.72 0.27
C THR A 252 12.30 5.33 0.89
N ILE A 253 11.90 4.32 0.14
CA ILE A 253 11.97 2.92 0.54
C ILE A 253 12.82 2.21 -0.50
N ARG A 254 13.92 1.58 -0.07
CA ARG A 254 14.68 0.62 -0.85
C ARG A 254 14.28 -0.77 -0.40
N LYS A 255 13.57 -1.48 -1.25
CA LYS A 255 13.05 -2.81 -0.95
C LYS A 255 14.19 -3.81 -0.75
N TYR A 256 13.99 -4.70 0.21
CA TYR A 256 14.89 -5.83 0.40
C TYR A 256 14.52 -6.93 -0.61
N ALA A 257 15.49 -7.33 -1.44
CA ALA A 257 15.34 -8.50 -2.29
C ALA A 257 15.57 -9.75 -1.43
N GLU A 258 14.54 -10.56 -1.23
CA GLU A 258 14.64 -11.81 -0.44
C GLU A 258 15.63 -12.79 -1.07
N GLU A 259 15.73 -12.80 -2.41
CA GLU A 259 16.65 -13.63 -3.15
C GLU A 259 17.71 -12.75 -3.86
N PRO A 260 18.97 -12.78 -3.43
CA PRO A 260 20.02 -12.10 -4.16
C PRO A 260 20.22 -12.77 -5.52
N PHE A 261 20.55 -11.98 -6.53
CA PHE A 261 20.86 -12.51 -7.86
C PHE A 261 21.89 -13.62 -7.79
N THR A 262 21.55 -14.74 -8.40
CA THR A 262 22.49 -15.86 -8.53
C THR A 262 23.46 -15.61 -9.69
N PRO A 263 24.61 -16.31 -9.74
CA PRO A 263 25.48 -16.26 -10.90
C PRO A 263 24.79 -16.62 -12.24
N VAL A 264 23.73 -17.43 -12.18
CA VAL A 264 22.94 -17.80 -13.39
C VAL A 264 22.12 -16.61 -13.85
N ASP A 265 21.47 -15.89 -12.93
CA ASP A 265 20.69 -14.69 -13.26
C ASP A 265 21.58 -13.63 -13.90
N LEU A 266 22.80 -13.44 -13.40
CA LEU A 266 23.77 -12.49 -13.98
C LEU A 266 24.20 -12.87 -15.42
N LEU A 267 24.22 -14.17 -15.73
CA LEU A 267 24.43 -14.64 -17.09
C LEU A 267 23.24 -14.37 -17.99
N ASP A 268 22.03 -14.67 -17.50
CA ASP A 268 20.77 -14.49 -18.25
C ASP A 268 20.51 -13.00 -18.53
N PHE A 269 20.85 -12.12 -17.59
CA PHE A 269 20.82 -10.65 -17.81
C PHE A 269 21.93 -10.13 -18.72
N GLY A 270 22.91 -10.98 -19.06
CA GLY A 270 24.08 -10.55 -19.84
C GLY A 270 25.01 -9.59 -19.12
N THR A 271 24.89 -9.48 -17.79
CA THR A 271 25.76 -8.63 -16.93
C THR A 271 27.18 -9.16 -16.91
N VAL A 272 27.34 -10.47 -16.92
CA VAL A 272 28.62 -11.17 -16.98
C VAL A 272 28.56 -12.33 -17.98
N ASP A 273 29.70 -12.73 -18.50
CA ASP A 273 29.85 -13.95 -19.28
C ASP A 273 30.46 -15.11 -18.43
N LEU A 274 30.49 -16.30 -19.02
CA LEU A 274 31.02 -17.49 -18.33
C LEU A 274 32.50 -17.36 -17.93
N ASP A 275 33.29 -16.68 -18.76
CA ASP A 275 34.72 -16.50 -18.51
C ASP A 275 34.96 -15.52 -17.36
N MET A 276 34.15 -14.44 -17.29
CA MET A 276 34.12 -13.50 -16.17
C MET A 276 33.71 -14.19 -14.88
N LEU A 277 32.65 -15.00 -14.88
CA LEU A 277 32.21 -15.76 -13.71
C LEU A 277 33.29 -16.74 -13.22
N ALA A 278 33.88 -17.46 -14.14
CA ALA A 278 34.98 -18.41 -13.80
C ALA A 278 36.19 -17.68 -13.16
N PHE A 279 36.51 -16.50 -13.70
CA PHE A 279 37.58 -15.65 -13.14
C PHE A 279 37.24 -15.14 -11.74
N LEU A 280 36.02 -14.61 -11.55
CA LEU A 280 35.51 -14.12 -10.24
C LEU A 280 35.51 -15.25 -9.21
N TRP A 281 35.05 -16.45 -9.60
CA TRP A 281 35.04 -17.62 -8.73
C TRP A 281 36.46 -17.95 -8.26
N LEU A 282 37.41 -18.04 -9.20
CA LEU A 282 38.81 -18.34 -8.88
C LEU A 282 39.45 -17.26 -7.99
N ALA A 283 39.10 -15.99 -8.22
CA ALA A 283 39.60 -14.88 -7.41
C ALA A 283 39.10 -14.96 -5.96
N ILE A 284 37.82 -15.29 -5.78
CA ILE A 284 37.17 -15.44 -4.46
C ILE A 284 37.76 -16.65 -3.72
N GLU A 285 37.87 -17.82 -4.37
CA GLU A 285 38.49 -19.01 -3.78
C GLU A 285 39.94 -18.75 -3.37
N SER A 286 40.64 -17.92 -4.14
CA SER A 286 42.04 -17.55 -3.85
C SER A 286 42.18 -16.41 -2.84
N ASN A 287 41.10 -16.00 -2.16
CA ASN A 287 41.05 -14.87 -1.21
C ASN A 287 41.67 -13.57 -1.78
N ARG A 288 41.38 -13.26 -3.04
CA ARG A 288 41.80 -12.00 -3.66
C ARG A 288 40.77 -10.89 -3.40
N SER A 289 41.28 -9.68 -3.19
CA SER A 289 40.42 -8.50 -3.10
C SER A 289 39.90 -8.12 -4.49
N LEU A 290 38.60 -7.87 -4.59
CA LEU A 290 37.93 -7.40 -5.80
C LEU A 290 37.44 -5.97 -5.56
N ILE A 291 37.62 -5.12 -6.54
CA ILE A 291 37.10 -3.74 -6.53
C ILE A 291 36.15 -3.60 -7.71
N PHE A 292 34.88 -3.31 -7.40
CA PHE A 292 33.89 -2.96 -8.39
C PHE A 292 33.77 -1.44 -8.44
N ALA A 293 33.86 -0.86 -9.64
CA ALA A 293 33.75 0.57 -9.86
C ALA A 293 32.73 0.85 -10.97
N GLY A 294 31.82 1.76 -10.71
CA GLY A 294 30.78 2.16 -11.67
C GLY A 294 30.11 3.45 -11.23
N GLY A 295 29.28 4.03 -12.08
CA GLY A 295 28.39 5.15 -11.71
C GLY A 295 27.14 4.62 -10.98
N THR A 296 26.44 5.49 -10.28
CA THR A 296 25.04 5.22 -9.88
C THR A 296 24.20 5.23 -11.15
N PRO A 297 23.60 4.15 -11.56
CA PRO A 297 23.00 2.96 -10.97
C PRO A 297 23.70 1.63 -11.33
N ALA A 298 24.99 1.54 -11.22
CA ALA A 298 25.74 0.37 -11.67
C ALA A 298 25.69 -0.86 -10.72
N GLY A 299 24.69 -0.99 -9.88
CA GLY A 299 24.45 -2.20 -9.07
C GLY A 299 25.57 -2.52 -8.06
N GLN A 300 26.09 -1.52 -7.38
CA GLN A 300 27.19 -1.68 -6.40
C GLN A 300 26.70 -1.98 -4.97
N THR A 301 25.40 -2.21 -4.80
CA THR A 301 24.80 -2.49 -3.48
C THR A 301 24.60 -3.97 -3.27
#